data_8447c60d8a2448459ce63d17317c1b1f
#
_entry.id   8447c60d8a2448459ce63d17317c1b1f
#
_cell.length_a   1.000
_cell.length_b   1.000
_cell.length_c   1.000
_cell.angle_alpha   90.00
_cell.angle_beta   90.00
_cell.angle_gamma   90.00
#
_symmetry.space_group_name_H-M   'P 1'
#
loop_
_entity.id
_entity.type
_entity.pdbx_description
1 polymer ?
#
loop_
_entity_poly.entity_id
_entity_poly.type
_entity_poly.pdbx_seq_one_letter_code
_entity_poly.pdbx_strand_id
1 'polypeptide(L)'
;MYSVNYHRASSVADAAKLMKSGDAKLLSGGMTLIPAMKTRLAAPSDLVDVSRIEALKGVKVSGKTVTIGAATTHFEVANDEKLKKACPALAHLASLIGDPAVRHRGTIGGSIANNDPAADYPAAMLALGATIVTNKREIAAEKFFKGLFETALKDGEIVTAVTFAAPAQAAYEKFRNPASRYAIVGVFVAKGKDGVRVAVTGAGDDGVFRAKPLEAALAKNFNASALDGVKVPASSMMSDIHASADYRAHLVTVMAKRAVSDAAG
;
A
#
# COMPACT_ATOMS: atom_id res chain seq x y z
N MET A 1 -6.93 19.61 -18.93
CA MET A 1 -7.42 18.23 -19.03
C MET A 1 -8.07 18.06 -20.38
N TYR A 2 -7.84 16.95 -21.07
CA TYR A 2 -8.51 16.64 -22.32
C TYR A 2 -9.95 16.20 -22.07
N SER A 3 -10.79 16.19 -23.11
CA SER A 3 -12.14 15.62 -23.06
C SER A 3 -12.06 14.12 -22.76
N VAL A 4 -12.99 13.63 -21.95
CA VAL A 4 -13.05 12.21 -21.53
C VAL A 4 -14.50 11.82 -21.35
N ASN A 5 -14.87 10.60 -21.73
CA ASN A 5 -16.18 10.04 -21.45
C ASN A 5 -16.22 9.53 -20.00
N TYR A 6 -17.26 9.87 -19.27
CA TYR A 6 -17.44 9.43 -17.90
C TYR A 6 -18.53 8.37 -17.79
N HIS A 7 -18.19 7.23 -17.21
CA HIS A 7 -19.10 6.12 -16.98
C HIS A 7 -19.15 5.81 -15.48
N ARG A 8 -20.34 5.69 -14.92
CA ARG A 8 -20.53 5.20 -13.56
C ARG A 8 -20.90 3.73 -13.59
N ALA A 9 -19.99 2.86 -13.17
CA ALA A 9 -20.27 1.44 -13.10
C ALA A 9 -21.22 1.09 -11.94
N SER A 10 -22.19 0.25 -12.22
CA SER A 10 -23.17 -0.24 -11.24
C SER A 10 -22.67 -1.48 -10.47
N SER A 11 -21.71 -2.19 -11.03
CA SER A 11 -21.12 -3.41 -10.46
C SER A 11 -19.68 -3.63 -10.96
N VAL A 12 -18.95 -4.54 -10.34
CA VAL A 12 -17.62 -4.97 -10.81
C VAL A 12 -17.69 -5.59 -12.21
N ALA A 13 -18.74 -6.35 -12.51
CA ALA A 13 -18.95 -6.93 -13.83
C ALA A 13 -19.21 -5.86 -14.91
N ASP A 14 -19.97 -4.83 -14.55
CA ASP A 14 -20.23 -3.68 -15.40
C ASP A 14 -18.94 -2.88 -15.65
N ALA A 15 -18.18 -2.58 -14.59
CA ALA A 15 -16.86 -1.94 -14.72
C ALA A 15 -15.93 -2.73 -15.66
N ALA A 16 -15.88 -4.07 -15.52
CA ALA A 16 -15.05 -4.92 -16.36
C ALA A 16 -15.49 -4.92 -17.85
N LYS A 17 -16.77 -4.68 -18.13
CA LYS A 17 -17.25 -4.50 -19.53
C LYS A 17 -16.79 -3.14 -20.08
N LEU A 18 -16.98 -2.07 -19.30
CA LEU A 18 -16.62 -0.72 -19.70
C LEU A 18 -15.09 -0.56 -19.92
N MET A 19 -14.28 -1.29 -19.15
CA MET A 19 -12.81 -1.33 -19.31
C MET A 19 -12.33 -1.99 -20.62
N LYS A 20 -13.21 -2.60 -21.41
CA LYS A 20 -12.86 -3.17 -22.71
C LYS A 20 -12.81 -2.14 -23.83
N SER A 21 -13.32 -0.95 -23.64
CA SER A 21 -13.29 0.11 -24.64
C SER A 21 -11.97 0.88 -24.58
N GLY A 22 -11.19 0.86 -25.67
CA GLY A 22 -10.07 1.74 -25.90
C GLY A 22 -9.07 1.87 -24.75
N ASP A 23 -8.71 3.11 -24.40
CA ASP A 23 -7.80 3.46 -23.31
C ASP A 23 -8.61 3.88 -22.07
N ALA A 24 -9.49 3.00 -21.60
CA ALA A 24 -10.28 3.25 -20.40
C ALA A 24 -9.43 3.11 -19.12
N LYS A 25 -9.67 3.98 -18.13
CA LYS A 25 -9.04 3.92 -16.81
C LYS A 25 -10.09 3.86 -15.70
N LEU A 26 -9.81 3.03 -14.69
CA LEU A 26 -10.65 2.99 -13.48
C LEU A 26 -10.46 4.26 -12.66
N LEU A 27 -11.57 4.84 -12.22
CA LEU A 27 -11.62 5.95 -11.28
C LEU A 27 -12.20 5.44 -9.95
N SER A 28 -11.38 5.36 -8.91
CA SER A 28 -11.80 5.15 -7.53
C SER A 28 -11.74 6.48 -6.77
N GLY A 29 -10.72 6.72 -5.95
CA GLY A 29 -10.54 8.00 -5.25
C GLY A 29 -10.11 9.18 -6.12
N GLY A 30 -9.45 8.91 -7.25
CA GLY A 30 -8.99 9.92 -8.22
C GLY A 30 -7.78 10.75 -7.79
N MET A 31 -7.19 10.46 -6.63
CA MET A 31 -6.14 11.32 -6.05
C MET A 31 -4.78 11.26 -6.77
N THR A 32 -4.58 10.29 -7.64
CA THR A 32 -3.44 10.22 -8.57
C THR A 32 -3.89 10.51 -10.00
N LEU A 33 -4.93 9.83 -10.47
CA LEU A 33 -5.37 9.91 -11.86
C LEU A 33 -5.84 11.31 -12.26
N ILE A 34 -6.66 11.97 -11.44
CA ILE A 34 -7.19 13.30 -11.77
C ILE A 34 -6.09 14.37 -11.85
N PRO A 35 -5.12 14.46 -10.90
CA PRO A 35 -3.95 15.33 -11.06
C PRO A 35 -3.14 15.03 -12.32
N ALA A 36 -2.88 13.76 -12.65
CA ALA A 36 -2.18 13.37 -13.88
C ALA A 36 -2.93 13.80 -15.14
N MET A 37 -4.25 13.71 -15.16
CA MET A 37 -5.07 14.21 -16.27
C MET A 37 -5.06 15.73 -16.36
N LYS A 38 -5.07 16.44 -15.22
CA LYS A 38 -4.99 17.92 -15.19
C LYS A 38 -3.67 18.43 -15.76
N THR A 39 -2.58 17.74 -15.48
CA THR A 39 -1.23 18.05 -16.02
C THR A 39 -0.97 17.45 -17.39
N ARG A 40 -1.95 16.75 -17.98
CA ARG A 40 -1.85 16.08 -19.29
C ARG A 40 -0.82 14.94 -19.35
N LEU A 41 -0.42 14.40 -18.21
CA LEU A 41 0.42 13.20 -18.12
C LEU A 41 -0.39 11.90 -18.37
N ALA A 42 -1.71 11.96 -18.19
CA ALA A 42 -2.64 10.90 -18.57
C ALA A 42 -3.79 11.48 -19.40
N ALA A 43 -4.19 10.78 -20.45
CA ALA A 43 -5.24 11.21 -21.38
C ALA A 43 -6.15 10.02 -21.76
N PRO A 44 -6.80 9.34 -20.78
CA PRO A 44 -7.69 8.23 -21.10
C PRO A 44 -8.88 8.71 -21.93
N SER A 45 -9.38 7.85 -22.83
CA SER A 45 -10.61 8.09 -23.58
C SER A 45 -11.85 8.02 -22.69
N ASP A 46 -11.80 7.13 -21.68
CA ASP A 46 -12.93 6.80 -20.82
C ASP A 46 -12.50 6.69 -19.36
N LEU A 47 -13.31 7.25 -18.46
CA LEU A 47 -13.20 7.06 -17.01
C LEU A 47 -14.33 6.16 -16.53
N VAL A 48 -13.99 5.05 -15.91
CA VAL A 48 -14.93 4.11 -15.31
C VAL A 48 -14.92 4.27 -13.80
N ASP A 49 -15.90 4.97 -13.27
CA ASP A 49 -16.03 5.26 -11.83
C ASP A 49 -16.58 4.03 -11.08
N VAL A 50 -15.77 3.49 -10.19
CA VAL A 50 -16.09 2.35 -9.31
C VAL A 50 -16.30 2.76 -7.84
N SER A 51 -16.18 4.05 -7.52
CA SER A 51 -16.19 4.56 -6.15
C SER A 51 -17.51 4.32 -5.40
N ARG A 52 -18.58 4.06 -6.13
CA ARG A 52 -19.94 3.84 -5.54
C ARG A 52 -20.39 2.39 -5.55
N ILE A 53 -19.54 1.46 -5.96
CA ILE A 53 -19.87 0.03 -5.92
C ILE A 53 -19.74 -0.46 -4.47
N GLU A 54 -20.88 -0.68 -3.81
CA GLU A 54 -20.92 -1.08 -2.39
C GLU A 54 -20.16 -2.37 -2.09
N ALA A 55 -20.13 -3.30 -3.04
CA ALA A 55 -19.37 -4.56 -2.91
C ALA A 55 -17.85 -4.36 -2.80
N LEU A 56 -17.34 -3.17 -3.17
CA LEU A 56 -15.92 -2.81 -3.07
C LEU A 56 -15.57 -2.04 -1.80
N LYS A 57 -16.51 -1.85 -0.86
CA LYS A 57 -16.32 -1.01 0.32
C LYS A 57 -16.31 -1.78 1.64
N GLY A 58 -15.69 -1.16 2.62
CA GLY A 58 -15.78 -1.54 4.02
C GLY A 58 -14.73 -2.55 4.46
N VAL A 59 -14.69 -2.77 5.77
CA VAL A 59 -13.80 -3.69 6.46
C VAL A 59 -14.61 -4.83 7.07
N LYS A 60 -14.19 -6.06 6.82
CA LYS A 60 -14.77 -7.28 7.42
C LYS A 60 -13.68 -8.01 8.19
N VAL A 61 -13.98 -8.37 9.43
CA VAL A 61 -13.12 -9.19 10.26
C VAL A 61 -13.89 -10.46 10.64
N SER A 62 -13.35 -11.61 10.24
CA SER A 62 -13.92 -12.93 10.55
C SER A 62 -12.84 -13.83 11.17
N GLY A 63 -12.96 -14.07 12.48
CA GLY A 63 -11.89 -14.68 13.25
C GLY A 63 -10.60 -13.86 13.17
N LYS A 64 -9.54 -14.47 12.65
CA LYS A 64 -8.25 -13.77 12.40
C LYS A 64 -8.12 -13.20 10.99
N THR A 65 -9.09 -13.41 10.11
CA THR A 65 -9.02 -12.92 8.73
C THR A 65 -9.63 -11.53 8.63
N VAL A 66 -8.86 -10.60 8.10
CA VAL A 66 -9.27 -9.23 7.76
C VAL A 66 -9.41 -9.13 6.25
N THR A 67 -10.53 -8.58 5.79
CA THR A 67 -10.79 -8.27 4.37
C THR A 67 -11.19 -6.80 4.25
N ILE A 68 -10.54 -6.06 3.35
CA ILE A 68 -10.81 -4.65 3.09
C ILE A 68 -11.16 -4.49 1.62
N GLY A 69 -12.33 -3.95 1.32
CA GLY A 69 -12.76 -3.67 -0.04
C GLY A 69 -11.90 -2.59 -0.72
N ALA A 70 -11.64 -2.75 -2.01
CA ALA A 70 -10.69 -1.90 -2.75
C ALA A 70 -11.09 -0.42 -2.82
N ALA A 71 -12.38 -0.10 -2.80
CA ALA A 71 -12.89 1.28 -2.80
C ALA A 71 -13.03 1.88 -1.39
N THR A 72 -12.60 1.19 -0.33
CA THR A 72 -12.56 1.72 1.03
C THR A 72 -11.54 2.85 1.08
N THR A 73 -11.97 4.03 1.54
CA THR A 73 -11.11 5.21 1.61
C THR A 73 -10.06 5.08 2.71
N HIS A 74 -8.96 5.83 2.60
CA HIS A 74 -7.95 5.86 3.66
C HIS A 74 -8.54 6.33 4.99
N PHE A 75 -9.50 7.25 4.94
CA PHE A 75 -10.20 7.72 6.13
C PHE A 75 -11.00 6.60 6.79
N GLU A 76 -11.75 5.81 6.02
CA GLU A 76 -12.51 4.67 6.54
C GLU A 76 -11.58 3.60 7.11
N VAL A 77 -10.47 3.26 6.41
CA VAL A 77 -9.46 2.32 6.91
C VAL A 77 -8.85 2.80 8.24
N ALA A 78 -8.50 4.08 8.33
CA ALA A 78 -7.90 4.66 9.55
C ALA A 78 -8.85 4.68 10.76
N ASN A 79 -10.17 4.74 10.52
CA ASN A 79 -11.17 4.94 11.57
C ASN A 79 -12.06 3.72 11.84
N ASP A 80 -11.90 2.62 11.11
CA ASP A 80 -12.68 1.40 11.35
C ASP A 80 -12.28 0.73 12.67
N GLU A 81 -13.23 0.63 13.60
CA GLU A 81 -13.00 0.08 14.94
C GLU A 81 -12.67 -1.42 14.94
N LYS A 82 -13.15 -2.18 13.96
CA LYS A 82 -12.82 -3.61 13.82
C LYS A 82 -11.37 -3.77 13.38
N LEU A 83 -10.93 -2.93 12.43
CA LEU A 83 -9.55 -2.93 11.97
C LEU A 83 -8.59 -2.45 13.07
N LYS A 84 -8.93 -1.40 13.81
CA LYS A 84 -8.12 -0.92 14.93
C LYS A 84 -7.87 -2.00 15.97
N LYS A 85 -8.87 -2.87 16.22
CA LYS A 85 -8.73 -4.02 17.13
C LYS A 85 -7.93 -5.16 16.51
N ALA A 86 -8.10 -5.45 15.22
CA ALA A 86 -7.46 -6.59 14.56
C ALA A 86 -6.03 -6.30 14.07
N CYS A 87 -5.77 -5.09 13.60
CA CYS A 87 -4.48 -4.64 13.07
C CYS A 87 -4.33 -3.12 13.23
N PRO A 88 -4.08 -2.60 14.44
CA PRO A 88 -3.95 -1.16 14.70
C PRO A 88 -2.87 -0.51 13.83
N ALA A 89 -1.80 -1.22 13.52
CA ALA A 89 -0.71 -0.75 12.65
C ALA A 89 -1.19 -0.33 11.25
N LEU A 90 -2.14 -1.06 10.64
CA LEU A 90 -2.67 -0.71 9.32
C LEU A 90 -3.61 0.51 9.39
N ALA A 91 -4.41 0.63 10.45
CA ALA A 91 -5.23 1.82 10.70
C ALA A 91 -4.35 3.05 10.93
N HIS A 92 -3.27 2.91 11.72
CA HIS A 92 -2.27 3.96 11.93
C HIS A 92 -1.61 4.37 10.61
N LEU A 93 -1.10 3.42 9.81
CA LEU A 93 -0.54 3.68 8.49
C LEU A 93 -1.50 4.53 7.64
N ALA A 94 -2.77 4.13 7.55
CA ALA A 94 -3.77 4.84 6.76
C ALA A 94 -3.97 6.29 7.22
N SER A 95 -3.87 6.57 8.53
CA SER A 95 -3.97 7.90 9.11
C SER A 95 -2.83 8.84 8.71
N LEU A 96 -1.68 8.28 8.33
CA LEU A 96 -0.47 9.01 7.92
C LEU A 96 -0.43 9.34 6.42
N ILE A 97 -1.39 8.85 5.61
CA ILE A 97 -1.41 9.10 4.17
C ILE A 97 -1.90 10.53 3.89
N GLY A 98 -1.09 11.29 3.18
CA GLY A 98 -1.44 12.61 2.69
C GLY A 98 -2.02 13.55 3.76
N ASP A 99 -3.01 14.32 3.36
CA ASP A 99 -3.83 15.19 4.22
C ASP A 99 -5.27 14.66 4.35
N PRO A 100 -6.15 15.29 5.15
CA PRO A 100 -7.54 14.89 5.27
C PRO A 100 -8.30 14.85 3.94
N ALA A 101 -8.07 15.78 3.02
CA ALA A 101 -8.74 15.82 1.72
C ALA A 101 -8.36 14.59 0.87
N VAL A 102 -7.07 14.23 0.88
CA VAL A 102 -6.57 13.00 0.24
C VAL A 102 -7.21 11.77 0.86
N ARG A 103 -7.22 11.67 2.20
CA ARG A 103 -7.74 10.48 2.89
C ARG A 103 -9.23 10.23 2.68
N HIS A 104 -10.03 11.27 2.56
CA HIS A 104 -11.47 11.13 2.29
C HIS A 104 -11.80 10.70 0.85
N ARG A 105 -10.83 10.71 -0.04
CA ARG A 105 -11.02 10.33 -1.44
C ARG A 105 -10.18 9.12 -1.86
N GLY A 106 -8.87 9.14 -1.57
CA GLY A 106 -7.95 8.06 -1.90
C GLY A 106 -8.36 6.75 -1.26
N THR A 107 -8.18 5.63 -1.96
CA THR A 107 -8.62 4.29 -1.57
C THR A 107 -7.48 3.31 -1.50
N ILE A 108 -7.62 2.26 -0.66
CA ILE A 108 -6.60 1.23 -0.53
C ILE A 108 -6.32 0.52 -1.87
N GLY A 109 -7.37 0.15 -2.61
CA GLY A 109 -7.22 -0.50 -3.91
C GLY A 109 -6.58 0.40 -4.96
N GLY A 110 -6.94 1.69 -4.99
CA GLY A 110 -6.31 2.67 -5.89
C GLY A 110 -4.83 2.84 -5.61
N SER A 111 -4.43 2.93 -4.33
CA SER A 111 -3.02 3.02 -3.93
C SER A 111 -2.22 1.77 -4.34
N ILE A 112 -2.77 0.58 -4.09
CA ILE A 112 -2.11 -0.70 -4.41
C ILE A 112 -1.99 -0.88 -5.94
N ALA A 113 -3.06 -0.59 -6.69
CA ALA A 113 -3.06 -0.73 -8.15
C ALA A 113 -2.12 0.27 -8.84
N ASN A 114 -1.96 1.49 -8.29
CA ASN A 114 -1.03 2.49 -8.80
C ASN A 114 0.44 2.14 -8.51
N ASN A 115 0.70 1.45 -7.41
CA ASN A 115 2.04 1.02 -6.97
C ASN A 115 3.11 2.12 -7.06
N ASP A 116 2.78 3.31 -6.56
CA ASP A 116 3.76 4.37 -6.39
C ASP A 116 4.86 3.90 -5.43
N PRO A 117 6.16 4.05 -5.75
CA PRO A 117 7.26 3.59 -4.90
C PRO A 117 7.27 4.20 -3.49
N ALA A 118 6.65 5.37 -3.31
CA ALA A 118 6.53 6.05 -2.02
C ALA A 118 5.15 5.84 -1.34
N ALA A 119 4.27 5.02 -1.92
CA ALA A 119 2.98 4.69 -1.31
C ALA A 119 3.15 3.79 -0.08
N ASP A 120 2.36 4.05 0.96
CA ASP A 120 2.48 3.38 2.26
C ASP A 120 1.96 1.91 2.23
N TYR A 121 0.78 1.67 1.62
CA TYR A 121 0.13 0.35 1.64
C TYR A 121 0.94 -0.81 1.06
N PRO A 122 1.74 -0.66 -0.01
CA PRO A 122 2.52 -1.78 -0.53
C PRO A 122 3.41 -2.45 0.52
N ALA A 123 4.04 -1.66 1.43
CA ALA A 123 4.83 -2.22 2.54
C ALA A 123 3.95 -3.02 3.51
N ALA A 124 2.76 -2.51 3.86
CA ALA A 124 1.83 -3.25 4.71
C ALA A 124 1.38 -4.56 4.06
N MET A 125 1.08 -4.56 2.76
CA MET A 125 0.66 -5.77 2.05
C MET A 125 1.75 -6.85 2.05
N LEU A 126 3.01 -6.47 1.83
CA LEU A 126 4.14 -7.41 1.89
C LEU A 126 4.38 -7.93 3.31
N ALA A 127 4.40 -7.05 4.31
CA ALA A 127 4.66 -7.44 5.69
C ALA A 127 3.54 -8.30 6.29
N LEU A 128 2.29 -8.00 5.98
CA LEU A 128 1.13 -8.80 6.41
C LEU A 128 0.97 -10.11 5.62
N GLY A 129 1.75 -10.30 4.55
CA GLY A 129 1.59 -11.44 3.64
C GLY A 129 0.20 -11.48 3.02
N ALA A 130 -0.29 -10.30 2.63
CA ALA A 130 -1.64 -10.14 2.12
C ALA A 130 -1.85 -10.84 0.78
N THR A 131 -3.09 -11.18 0.51
CA THR A 131 -3.59 -11.60 -0.79
C THR A 131 -4.36 -10.43 -1.41
N ILE A 132 -4.00 -10.06 -2.62
CA ILE A 132 -4.74 -9.09 -3.43
C ILE A 132 -5.80 -9.86 -4.22
N VAL A 133 -7.05 -9.56 -3.94
CA VAL A 133 -8.21 -10.18 -4.61
C VAL A 133 -8.61 -9.34 -5.80
N THR A 134 -8.74 -9.95 -6.96
CA THR A 134 -9.21 -9.30 -8.17
C THR A 134 -10.56 -9.89 -8.61
N ASN A 135 -11.17 -9.32 -9.64
CA ASN A 135 -12.37 -9.88 -10.27
C ASN A 135 -12.10 -11.19 -11.02
N LYS A 136 -10.84 -11.61 -11.17
CA LYS A 136 -10.44 -12.81 -11.94
C LYS A 136 -9.68 -13.85 -11.11
N ARG A 137 -8.92 -13.44 -10.08
CA ARG A 137 -8.01 -14.32 -9.31
C ARG A 137 -7.55 -13.68 -8.01
N GLU A 138 -6.89 -14.48 -7.21
CA GLU A 138 -6.16 -14.07 -6.03
C GLU A 138 -4.65 -14.06 -6.30
N ILE A 139 -3.95 -13.04 -5.82
CA ILE A 139 -2.52 -12.85 -6.07
C ILE A 139 -1.85 -12.53 -4.72
N ALA A 140 -0.86 -13.34 -4.32
CA ALA A 140 -0.06 -12.99 -3.14
C ALA A 140 0.66 -11.66 -3.35
N ALA A 141 0.71 -10.80 -2.32
CA ALA A 141 1.33 -9.48 -2.40
C ALA A 141 2.79 -9.53 -2.92
N GLU A 142 3.54 -10.57 -2.53
CA GLU A 142 4.91 -10.80 -3.00
C GLU A 142 5.02 -11.03 -4.53
N LYS A 143 3.92 -11.43 -5.16
CA LYS A 143 3.83 -11.65 -6.63
C LYS A 143 3.08 -10.53 -7.34
N PHE A 144 2.49 -9.60 -6.58
CA PHE A 144 1.66 -8.54 -7.12
C PHE A 144 2.47 -7.30 -7.54
N PHE A 145 3.36 -6.82 -6.69
CA PHE A 145 4.23 -5.67 -6.97
C PHE A 145 5.41 -6.12 -7.85
N LYS A 146 5.64 -5.44 -8.99
CA LYS A 146 6.62 -5.85 -9.99
C LYS A 146 7.77 -4.87 -10.19
N GLY A 147 7.56 -3.60 -9.88
CA GLY A 147 8.51 -2.52 -10.08
C GLY A 147 7.82 -1.19 -9.86
N LEU A 148 8.44 -0.10 -10.30
CA LEU A 148 7.89 1.24 -10.14
C LEU A 148 6.64 1.41 -10.99
N PHE A 149 5.48 1.68 -10.37
CA PHE A 149 4.18 1.84 -11.03
C PHE A 149 3.74 0.59 -11.84
N GLU A 150 4.33 -0.57 -11.56
CA GLU A 150 4.02 -1.82 -12.24
C GLU A 150 3.49 -2.86 -11.27
N THR A 151 2.43 -3.57 -11.69
CA THR A 151 1.79 -4.64 -10.92
C THR A 151 1.53 -5.86 -11.80
N ALA A 152 1.15 -6.98 -11.18
CA ALA A 152 0.75 -8.19 -11.88
C ALA A 152 -0.67 -8.15 -12.47
N LEU A 153 -1.37 -7.00 -12.42
CA LEU A 153 -2.69 -6.84 -13.03
C LEU A 153 -2.59 -6.98 -14.55
N LYS A 154 -3.57 -7.67 -15.12
CA LYS A 154 -3.75 -7.80 -16.57
C LYS A 154 -4.82 -6.83 -17.06
N ASP A 155 -4.90 -6.61 -18.35
CA ASP A 155 -5.92 -5.76 -18.97
C ASP A 155 -7.33 -6.15 -18.52
N GLY A 156 -8.08 -5.14 -18.06
CA GLY A 156 -9.42 -5.31 -17.54
C GLY A 156 -9.49 -6.13 -16.23
N GLU A 157 -8.37 -6.33 -15.53
CA GLU A 157 -8.34 -6.91 -14.19
C GLU A 157 -8.50 -5.81 -13.13
N ILE A 158 -9.42 -6.00 -12.21
CA ILE A 158 -9.84 -5.00 -11.22
C ILE A 158 -9.57 -5.53 -9.83
N VAL A 159 -8.81 -4.79 -9.01
CA VAL A 159 -8.66 -5.10 -7.58
C VAL A 159 -10.00 -4.89 -6.90
N THR A 160 -10.49 -5.92 -6.22
CA THR A 160 -11.78 -5.89 -5.51
C THR A 160 -11.63 -5.84 -3.99
N ALA A 161 -10.59 -6.46 -3.46
CA ALA A 161 -10.29 -6.44 -2.02
C ALA A 161 -8.83 -6.78 -1.75
N VAL A 162 -8.40 -6.55 -0.51
CA VAL A 162 -7.20 -7.16 0.07
C VAL A 162 -7.61 -8.01 1.26
N THR A 163 -6.92 -9.15 1.47
CA THR A 163 -7.17 -10.01 2.62
C THR A 163 -5.86 -10.44 3.26
N PHE A 164 -5.84 -10.55 4.60
CA PHE A 164 -4.68 -10.99 5.36
C PHE A 164 -5.09 -11.55 6.72
N ALA A 165 -4.19 -12.32 7.34
CA ALA A 165 -4.37 -12.74 8.72
C ALA A 165 -3.92 -11.63 9.67
N ALA A 166 -4.73 -11.30 10.68
CA ALA A 166 -4.36 -10.35 11.72
C ALA A 166 -3.04 -10.77 12.38
N PRO A 167 -2.00 -9.91 12.41
CA PRO A 167 -0.72 -10.23 13.01
C PRO A 167 -0.84 -10.29 14.55
N ALA A 168 0.08 -11.00 15.20
CA ALA A 168 0.18 -10.96 16.67
C ALA A 168 0.75 -9.63 17.16
N GLN A 169 1.72 -9.09 16.43
CA GLN A 169 2.37 -7.80 16.69
C GLN A 169 2.66 -7.14 15.35
N ALA A 170 2.40 -5.85 15.23
CA ALA A 170 2.78 -5.07 14.05
C ALA A 170 2.85 -3.58 14.37
N ALA A 171 3.71 -2.87 13.65
CA ALA A 171 3.75 -1.41 13.64
C ALA A 171 4.23 -0.88 12.29
N TYR A 172 3.94 0.38 12.06
CA TYR A 172 4.39 1.13 10.88
C TYR A 172 5.02 2.45 11.29
N GLU A 173 6.26 2.65 10.87
CA GLU A 173 6.99 3.89 11.07
C GLU A 173 7.40 4.52 9.75
N LYS A 174 7.28 5.85 9.69
CA LYS A 174 7.46 6.62 8.46
C LYS A 174 8.29 7.87 8.67
N PHE A 175 9.41 7.94 7.97
CA PHE A 175 10.14 9.19 7.76
C PHE A 175 9.55 9.90 6.54
N ARG A 176 8.68 10.87 6.82
CA ARG A 176 7.87 11.55 5.80
C ARG A 176 8.58 12.76 5.19
N ASN A 177 8.33 12.99 3.91
CA ASN A 177 8.66 14.26 3.26
C ASN A 177 7.81 15.38 3.90
N PRO A 178 8.42 16.49 4.35
CA PRO A 178 7.68 17.58 5.01
C PRO A 178 6.61 18.23 4.12
N ALA A 179 6.85 18.33 2.83
CA ALA A 179 5.94 18.99 1.88
C ALA A 179 4.82 18.06 1.41
N SER A 180 5.17 16.92 0.82
CA SER A 180 4.20 16.01 0.19
C SER A 180 3.59 15.00 1.17
N ARG A 181 4.25 14.76 2.33
CA ARG A 181 3.94 13.71 3.30
C ARG A 181 4.10 12.29 2.79
N TYR A 182 4.63 12.10 1.58
CA TYR A 182 5.03 10.79 1.09
C TYR A 182 6.17 10.21 1.93
N ALA A 183 6.31 8.89 1.91
CA ALA A 183 7.42 8.24 2.59
C ALA A 183 8.74 8.50 1.85
N ILE A 184 9.70 9.18 2.49
CA ILE A 184 11.11 9.06 2.08
C ILE A 184 11.59 7.65 2.42
N VAL A 185 11.22 7.15 3.61
CA VAL A 185 11.33 5.75 4.02
C VAL A 185 10.16 5.42 4.93
N GLY A 186 9.42 4.36 4.62
CA GLY A 186 8.40 3.79 5.47
C GLY A 186 8.69 2.31 5.73
N VAL A 187 8.56 1.86 6.97
CA VAL A 187 8.84 0.48 7.37
C VAL A 187 7.65 -0.11 8.10
N PHE A 188 7.11 -1.19 7.56
CA PHE A 188 6.08 -1.99 8.23
C PHE A 188 6.71 -3.27 8.75
N VAL A 189 6.59 -3.49 10.06
CA VAL A 189 7.01 -4.72 10.72
C VAL A 189 5.78 -5.50 11.14
N ALA A 190 5.75 -6.80 10.86
CA ALA A 190 4.68 -7.69 11.32
C ALA A 190 5.25 -9.02 11.80
N LYS A 191 4.77 -9.50 12.96
CA LYS A 191 5.02 -10.83 13.50
C LYS A 191 3.73 -11.61 13.54
N GLY A 192 3.67 -12.69 12.80
CA GLY A 192 2.51 -13.58 12.71
C GLY A 192 2.90 -15.03 12.86
N LYS A 193 1.96 -15.93 12.54
CA LYS A 193 2.20 -17.38 12.59
C LYS A 193 3.33 -17.83 11.64
N ASP A 194 3.54 -17.13 10.53
CA ASP A 194 4.52 -17.46 9.51
C ASP A 194 5.87 -16.73 9.74
N GLY A 195 6.11 -16.24 10.96
CA GLY A 195 7.33 -15.56 11.36
C GLY A 195 7.25 -14.03 11.29
N VAL A 196 8.44 -13.40 11.19
CA VAL A 196 8.59 -11.96 11.13
C VAL A 196 8.79 -11.52 9.67
N ARG A 197 8.11 -10.44 9.30
CA ARG A 197 8.29 -9.76 8.02
C ARG A 197 8.54 -8.28 8.25
N VAL A 198 9.50 -7.75 7.50
CA VAL A 198 9.87 -6.33 7.48
C VAL A 198 9.82 -5.85 6.05
N ALA A 199 8.88 -4.99 5.73
CA ALA A 199 8.74 -4.45 4.39
C ALA A 199 8.95 -2.94 4.37
N VAL A 200 9.58 -2.45 3.31
CA VAL A 200 10.06 -1.09 3.17
C VAL A 200 9.46 -0.46 1.92
N THR A 201 8.96 0.75 2.06
CA THR A 201 8.51 1.61 0.98
C THR A 201 9.30 2.92 0.95
N GLY A 202 9.30 3.61 -0.17
CA GLY A 202 9.95 4.92 -0.33
C GLY A 202 11.46 4.85 -0.56
N ALA A 203 12.11 3.72 -0.31
CA ALA A 203 13.57 3.62 -0.33
C ALA A 203 14.14 2.82 -1.52
N GLY A 204 13.48 1.74 -1.93
CA GLY A 204 14.00 0.84 -2.95
C GLY A 204 13.98 1.42 -4.35
N ASP A 205 15.01 1.18 -5.13
CA ASP A 205 15.14 1.59 -6.53
C ASP A 205 14.16 0.84 -7.46
N ASP A 206 13.74 -0.36 -7.06
CA ASP A 206 12.72 -1.17 -7.75
C ASP A 206 11.36 -1.17 -7.02
N GLY A 207 11.13 -0.18 -6.12
CA GLY A 207 9.88 -0.02 -5.37
C GLY A 207 9.88 -0.69 -4.00
N VAL A 208 8.72 -1.22 -3.59
CA VAL A 208 8.54 -1.86 -2.29
C VAL A 208 9.29 -3.18 -2.20
N PHE A 209 9.94 -3.44 -1.07
CA PHE A 209 10.72 -4.69 -0.87
C PHE A 209 10.66 -5.20 0.57
N ARG A 210 11.05 -6.46 0.75
CA ARG A 210 11.26 -7.07 2.08
C ARG A 210 12.72 -6.98 2.51
N ALA A 211 12.97 -6.40 3.68
CA ALA A 211 14.31 -6.24 4.25
C ALA A 211 14.77 -7.54 4.94
N LYS A 212 15.16 -8.54 4.15
CA LYS A 212 15.54 -9.88 4.63
C LYS A 212 16.58 -9.91 5.74
N PRO A 213 17.65 -9.08 5.73
CA PRO A 213 18.60 -9.03 6.84
C PRO A 213 17.94 -8.67 8.18
N LEU A 214 17.00 -7.72 8.18
CA LEU A 214 16.27 -7.31 9.38
C LEU A 214 15.31 -8.41 9.84
N GLU A 215 14.61 -9.07 8.91
CA GLU A 215 13.75 -10.23 9.22
C GLU A 215 14.53 -11.35 9.91
N ALA A 216 15.71 -11.70 9.39
CA ALA A 216 16.55 -12.76 9.95
C ALA A 216 17.03 -12.45 11.36
N ALA A 217 17.35 -11.19 11.66
CA ALA A 217 17.73 -10.75 13.00
C ALA A 217 16.52 -10.81 13.96
N LEU A 218 15.39 -10.26 13.55
CA LEU A 218 14.17 -10.21 14.37
C LEU A 218 13.51 -11.60 14.57
N ALA A 219 13.73 -12.54 13.66
CA ALA A 219 13.27 -13.91 13.85
C ALA A 219 13.95 -14.61 15.02
N LYS A 220 15.22 -14.23 15.34
CA LYS A 220 15.97 -14.75 16.49
C LYS A 220 15.54 -14.06 17.78
N ASN A 221 15.38 -12.76 17.74
CA ASN A 221 14.95 -11.95 18.89
C ASN A 221 14.15 -10.76 18.39
N PHE A 222 12.84 -10.73 18.70
CA PHE A 222 11.95 -9.65 18.31
C PHE A 222 12.08 -8.45 19.24
N ASN A 223 13.22 -7.74 19.13
CA ASN A 223 13.55 -6.56 19.91
C ASN A 223 14.36 -5.59 19.04
N ALA A 224 14.21 -4.28 19.28
CA ALA A 224 14.93 -3.25 18.52
C ALA A 224 16.46 -3.40 18.58
N SER A 225 17.01 -3.85 19.70
CA SER A 225 18.45 -4.10 19.87
C SER A 225 18.98 -5.24 18.98
N ALA A 226 18.12 -6.17 18.54
CA ALA A 226 18.51 -7.21 17.58
C ALA A 226 18.92 -6.64 16.21
N LEU A 227 18.53 -5.38 15.93
CA LEU A 227 18.88 -4.68 14.70
C LEU A 227 20.17 -3.85 14.81
N ASP A 228 20.84 -3.89 15.97
CA ASP A 228 22.13 -3.19 16.15
C ASP A 228 23.19 -3.79 15.23
N GLY A 229 23.83 -2.94 14.43
CA GLY A 229 24.85 -3.37 13.46
C GLY A 229 24.33 -4.09 12.21
N VAL A 230 23.03 -4.38 12.11
CA VAL A 230 22.45 -4.96 10.88
C VAL A 230 22.39 -3.90 9.79
N LYS A 231 23.05 -4.19 8.66
CA LYS A 231 23.11 -3.27 7.52
C LYS A 231 22.10 -3.68 6.44
N VAL A 232 21.46 -2.68 5.85
CA VAL A 232 20.68 -2.81 4.61
C VAL A 232 21.55 -2.25 3.48
N PRO A 233 21.76 -2.96 2.35
CA PRO A 233 22.62 -2.49 1.28
C PRO A 233 22.09 -1.19 0.65
N ALA A 234 22.96 -0.17 0.52
CA ALA A 234 22.60 1.08 -0.17
C ALA A 234 22.52 0.91 -1.69
N SER A 235 23.15 -0.15 -2.24
CA SER A 235 23.21 -0.40 -3.69
C SER A 235 21.85 -0.68 -4.35
N SER A 236 20.82 -0.99 -3.56
CA SER A 236 19.42 -1.18 -4.02
C SER A 236 18.47 -0.06 -3.56
N MET A 237 19.03 1.08 -3.14
CA MET A 237 18.25 2.23 -2.71
C MET A 237 18.28 3.34 -3.76
N MET A 238 17.15 4.01 -3.95
CA MET A 238 17.08 5.18 -4.82
C MET A 238 17.85 6.36 -4.20
N SER A 239 18.35 7.23 -5.07
CA SER A 239 18.98 8.51 -4.71
C SER A 239 18.30 9.62 -5.50
N ASP A 240 17.85 10.67 -4.82
CA ASP A 240 17.16 11.81 -5.43
C ASP A 240 17.48 13.12 -4.67
N ILE A 241 16.77 14.20 -4.99
CA ILE A 241 16.92 15.51 -4.32
C ILE A 241 16.54 15.50 -2.85
N HIS A 242 15.85 14.46 -2.35
CA HIS A 242 15.36 14.39 -0.97
C HIS A 242 16.29 13.58 -0.06
N ALA A 243 16.93 12.54 -0.59
CA ALA A 243 17.79 11.66 0.20
C ALA A 243 18.73 10.84 -0.70
N SER A 244 20.00 10.69 -0.26
CA SER A 244 20.94 9.75 -0.87
C SER A 244 20.57 8.30 -0.55
N ALA A 245 21.11 7.36 -1.35
CA ALA A 245 20.94 5.93 -1.14
C ALA A 245 21.46 5.48 0.24
N ASP A 246 22.62 5.98 0.67
CA ASP A 246 23.19 5.67 2.00
C ASP A 246 22.29 6.16 3.13
N TYR A 247 21.73 7.36 2.99
CA TYR A 247 20.81 7.91 3.99
C TYR A 247 19.51 7.12 4.06
N ARG A 248 18.95 6.70 2.92
CA ARG A 248 17.75 5.83 2.89
C ARG A 248 18.04 4.48 3.54
N ALA A 249 19.19 3.84 3.23
CA ALA A 249 19.58 2.59 3.84
C ALA A 249 19.72 2.70 5.38
N HIS A 250 20.30 3.81 5.86
CA HIS A 250 20.37 4.11 7.29
C HIS A 250 18.96 4.28 7.90
N LEU A 251 18.10 5.07 7.26
CA LEU A 251 16.74 5.30 7.73
C LEU A 251 15.90 4.03 7.79
N VAL A 252 16.09 3.07 6.87
CA VAL A 252 15.41 1.77 6.93
C VAL A 252 15.65 1.10 8.27
N THR A 253 16.91 1.03 8.74
CA THR A 253 17.23 0.43 10.04
C THR A 253 16.66 1.25 11.21
N VAL A 254 16.71 2.59 11.14
CA VAL A 254 16.16 3.46 12.18
C VAL A 254 14.65 3.30 12.30
N MET A 255 13.91 3.34 11.18
CA MET A 255 12.46 3.17 11.19
C MET A 255 12.06 1.75 11.60
N ALA A 256 12.82 0.73 11.20
CA ALA A 256 12.58 -0.63 11.64
C ALA A 256 12.72 -0.78 13.16
N LYS A 257 13.75 -0.17 13.78
CA LYS A 257 13.91 -0.17 15.25
C LYS A 257 12.72 0.48 15.96
N ARG A 258 12.27 1.64 15.46
CA ARG A 258 11.09 2.32 16.02
C ARG A 258 9.85 1.44 15.89
N ALA A 259 9.59 0.93 14.69
CA ALA A 259 8.44 0.04 14.46
C ALA A 259 8.46 -1.22 15.35
N VAL A 260 9.64 -1.82 15.59
CA VAL A 260 9.74 -2.96 16.51
C VAL A 260 9.46 -2.55 17.95
N SER A 261 9.95 -1.38 18.40
CA SER A 261 9.65 -0.87 19.75
C SER A 261 8.16 -0.66 19.93
N ASP A 262 7.49 -0.02 18.96
CA ASP A 262 6.05 0.23 19.02
C ASP A 262 5.20 -1.04 18.89
N ALA A 263 5.68 -2.04 18.17
CA ALA A 263 5.00 -3.34 18.03
C ALA A 263 5.12 -4.21 19.30
N ALA A 264 6.14 -3.97 20.13
CA ALA A 264 6.41 -4.75 21.35
C ALA A 264 5.71 -4.18 22.59
N GLY A 265 5.36 -2.88 22.60
CA GLY A 265 4.65 -2.17 23.67
C GLY A 265 3.17 -2.31 23.54
#